data_afa220bf1ca4c62fc28779d37570459f
#
_entry.id   afa220bf1ca4c62fc28779d37570459f
#
_cell.length_a   1.000
_cell.length_b   1.000
_cell.length_c   1.000
_cell.angle_alpha   90.00
_cell.angle_beta   90.00
_cell.angle_gamma   90.00
#
_symmetry.space_group_name_H-M   'P 1'
#
loop_
_entity.id
_entity.type
_entity.pdbx_description
1 polymer ?
#
loop_
_entity_poly.entity_id
_entity_poly.type
_entity_poly.pdbx_seq_one_letter_code
_entity_poly.pdbx_strand_id
1 'polypeptide(L)'
;MVRLIAALFAAALTLGAADDLDSQVKSLISAYVSVESNAADPVSADRAFYQGAIPGLLGVLDPHSVFFDPGQFDQLKKMEASTQKGFGSVVSILPGRVIVLQTLPGTPSAKAGLSPGDEILAVNGYVIARLDLDQLTELLSESRQRPARLAVRRAGTARILDFTLIPAEMESPSVERAFFVGAGVGYIRVSSFDEHTVEELKEAIEKLGGDRLTGLILDFRNNPGGMVAAALETASLFLRPGQTILTMRGRHVPEKAETVPASAKPYGFKLAILINGKTASASEIVTGALQDHDRATVLGEPSFGKGLVQTVYPLSEGTGLALTTALYYTPSGRSIQRPLDAAQFELAATTSRPNQAKEFRTDGGRVVTGGGGIRPDIAVEPPAMSPLRAVLEASGSFTTFATEYLRDHKVNTDFAVTPALMDQFQVFLAAHNIQPGVTEWSQERDFVANRLKTEIFNQSFGVEKGDEVEAERDPAIQRARAVVGS
;
A
#
# COMPACT_ATOMS: atom_id res chain seq x y z
N MET A 1 -26.77 20.09 -52.31
CA MET A 1 -25.80 19.13 -52.84
C MET A 1 -24.66 18.83 -51.89
N VAL A 2 -23.96 19.80 -51.28
CA VAL A 2 -22.82 19.57 -50.36
C VAL A 2 -23.18 18.78 -49.10
N ARG A 3 -24.37 18.99 -48.52
CA ARG A 3 -24.82 18.23 -47.32
C ARG A 3 -25.17 16.77 -47.58
N LEU A 4 -25.59 16.43 -48.78
CA LEU A 4 -25.85 15.02 -49.17
C LEU A 4 -24.56 14.22 -49.41
N ILE A 5 -23.54 14.87 -49.95
CA ILE A 5 -22.21 14.28 -50.17
C ILE A 5 -21.50 14.01 -48.84
N ALA A 6 -21.60 14.92 -47.84
CA ALA A 6 -21.04 14.72 -46.53
C ALA A 6 -21.72 13.55 -45.75
N ALA A 7 -23.03 13.38 -45.91
CA ALA A 7 -23.77 12.25 -45.28
C ALA A 7 -23.42 10.90 -45.93
N LEU A 8 -23.20 10.86 -47.24
CA LEU A 8 -22.76 9.67 -47.95
C LEU A 8 -21.30 9.27 -47.63
N PHE A 9 -20.43 10.26 -47.40
CA PHE A 9 -19.05 9.98 -46.96
C PHE A 9 -18.98 9.50 -45.50
N ALA A 10 -19.80 10.00 -44.61
CA ALA A 10 -19.90 9.49 -43.22
C ALA A 10 -20.49 8.08 -43.17
N ALA A 11 -21.51 7.76 -43.99
CA ALA A 11 -22.06 6.42 -44.09
C ALA A 11 -21.09 5.41 -44.71
N ALA A 12 -20.29 5.81 -45.71
CA ALA A 12 -19.26 4.96 -46.29
C ALA A 12 -18.10 4.65 -45.34
N LEU A 13 -17.71 5.62 -44.47
CA LEU A 13 -16.69 5.39 -43.42
C LEU A 13 -17.15 4.43 -42.32
N THR A 14 -18.43 4.45 -41.95
CA THR A 14 -18.98 3.53 -40.96
C THR A 14 -19.18 2.10 -41.50
N LEU A 15 -19.51 1.95 -42.78
CA LEU A 15 -19.62 0.67 -43.46
C LEU A 15 -18.25 0.00 -43.65
N GLY A 16 -17.20 0.77 -44.03
CA GLY A 16 -15.87 0.22 -44.20
C GLY A 16 -15.25 -0.28 -42.89
N ALA A 17 -15.50 0.40 -41.76
CA ALA A 17 -15.00 -0.01 -40.45
C ALA A 17 -15.73 -1.25 -39.90
N ALA A 18 -17.01 -1.44 -40.25
CA ALA A 18 -17.78 -2.63 -39.87
C ALA A 18 -17.34 -3.88 -40.66
N ASP A 19 -17.04 -3.74 -41.96
CA ASP A 19 -16.55 -4.83 -42.80
C ASP A 19 -15.15 -5.31 -42.38
N ASP A 20 -14.27 -4.39 -41.92
CA ASP A 20 -12.92 -4.73 -41.42
C ASP A 20 -13.02 -5.52 -40.10
N LEU A 21 -13.84 -5.06 -39.15
CA LEU A 21 -14.07 -5.77 -37.88
C LEU A 21 -14.62 -7.18 -38.07
N ASP A 22 -15.62 -7.36 -38.95
CA ASP A 22 -16.23 -8.65 -39.26
C ASP A 22 -15.18 -9.62 -39.85
N SER A 23 -14.31 -9.13 -40.72
CA SER A 23 -13.20 -9.89 -41.28
C SER A 23 -12.21 -10.35 -40.21
N GLN A 24 -11.82 -9.46 -39.27
CA GLN A 24 -10.88 -9.78 -38.19
C GLN A 24 -11.49 -10.80 -37.20
N VAL A 25 -12.76 -10.66 -36.85
CA VAL A 25 -13.46 -11.60 -35.96
C VAL A 25 -13.54 -12.99 -36.62
N LYS A 26 -13.86 -13.07 -37.94
CA LYS A 26 -13.86 -14.34 -38.68
C LYS A 26 -12.46 -14.98 -38.70
N SER A 27 -11.42 -14.20 -38.88
CA SER A 27 -10.03 -14.66 -38.86
C SER A 27 -9.66 -15.23 -37.48
N LEU A 28 -10.05 -14.59 -36.39
CA LEU A 28 -9.83 -15.06 -35.02
C LEU A 28 -10.54 -16.40 -34.77
N ILE A 29 -11.82 -16.51 -35.20
CA ILE A 29 -12.60 -17.74 -35.05
C ILE A 29 -11.98 -18.87 -35.88
N SER A 30 -11.54 -18.60 -37.12
CA SER A 30 -10.88 -19.58 -37.97
C SER A 30 -9.56 -20.08 -37.39
N ALA A 31 -8.77 -19.16 -36.78
CA ALA A 31 -7.55 -19.53 -36.06
C ALA A 31 -7.84 -20.43 -34.87
N TYR A 32 -8.87 -20.11 -34.06
CA TYR A 32 -9.27 -20.91 -32.91
C TYR A 32 -9.72 -22.33 -33.36
N VAL A 33 -10.57 -22.43 -34.37
CA VAL A 33 -11.03 -23.74 -34.92
C VAL A 33 -9.84 -24.58 -35.42
N SER A 34 -8.86 -23.93 -36.06
CA SER A 34 -7.65 -24.62 -36.50
C SER A 34 -6.81 -25.14 -35.35
N VAL A 35 -6.69 -24.36 -34.27
CA VAL A 35 -6.00 -24.80 -33.04
C VAL A 35 -6.74 -25.96 -32.38
N GLU A 36 -8.06 -25.83 -32.19
CA GLU A 36 -8.88 -26.87 -31.57
C GLU A 36 -8.80 -28.21 -32.35
N SER A 37 -8.77 -28.13 -33.69
CA SER A 37 -8.77 -29.32 -34.55
C SER A 37 -7.40 -29.96 -34.73
N ASN A 38 -6.27 -29.24 -34.54
CA ASN A 38 -4.95 -29.71 -34.94
C ASN A 38 -3.87 -29.61 -33.84
N ALA A 39 -4.15 -28.99 -32.69
CA ALA A 39 -3.17 -28.92 -31.61
C ALA A 39 -2.92 -30.31 -31.03
N ALA A 40 -1.68 -30.58 -30.61
CA ALA A 40 -1.28 -31.82 -30.00
C ALA A 40 -2.06 -32.12 -28.70
N ASP A 41 -2.36 -31.06 -27.94
CA ASP A 41 -3.17 -31.12 -26.73
C ASP A 41 -4.42 -30.26 -26.87
N PRO A 42 -5.58 -30.69 -26.37
CA PRO A 42 -6.84 -29.95 -26.48
C PRO A 42 -6.77 -28.65 -25.62
N VAL A 43 -7.27 -27.55 -26.19
CA VAL A 43 -7.39 -26.28 -25.50
C VAL A 43 -8.87 -25.92 -25.37
N SER A 44 -9.37 -25.79 -24.14
CA SER A 44 -10.75 -25.35 -23.92
C SER A 44 -10.97 -23.91 -24.41
N ALA A 45 -12.19 -23.60 -24.84
CA ALA A 45 -12.57 -22.25 -25.29
C ALA A 45 -12.29 -21.21 -24.22
N ASP A 46 -12.66 -21.49 -22.96
CA ASP A 46 -12.41 -20.59 -21.82
C ASP A 46 -10.92 -20.25 -21.67
N ARG A 47 -10.08 -21.27 -21.77
CA ARG A 47 -8.62 -21.05 -21.68
C ARG A 47 -8.10 -20.25 -22.86
N ALA A 48 -8.56 -20.56 -24.08
CA ALA A 48 -8.12 -19.87 -25.29
C ALA A 48 -8.52 -18.38 -25.29
N PHE A 49 -9.75 -18.08 -24.85
CA PHE A 49 -10.28 -16.71 -24.85
C PHE A 49 -9.91 -15.95 -23.57
N TYR A 50 -10.17 -16.50 -22.39
CA TYR A 50 -10.00 -15.77 -21.12
C TYR A 50 -8.53 -15.64 -20.70
N GLN A 51 -7.68 -16.62 -21.01
CA GLN A 51 -6.26 -16.59 -20.69
C GLN A 51 -5.36 -16.24 -21.88
N GLY A 52 -5.91 -16.20 -23.09
CA GLY A 52 -5.17 -15.95 -24.32
C GLY A 52 -5.63 -14.68 -25.05
N ALA A 53 -6.74 -14.78 -25.81
CA ALA A 53 -7.13 -13.75 -26.77
C ALA A 53 -7.49 -12.41 -26.11
N ILE A 54 -8.29 -12.42 -25.04
CA ILE A 54 -8.73 -11.18 -24.37
C ILE A 54 -7.57 -10.49 -23.65
N PRO A 55 -6.75 -11.18 -22.83
CA PRO A 55 -5.53 -10.57 -22.25
C PRO A 55 -4.57 -10.05 -23.31
N GLY A 56 -4.39 -10.78 -24.42
CA GLY A 56 -3.58 -10.32 -25.55
C GLY A 56 -4.09 -9.02 -26.18
N LEU A 57 -5.40 -8.89 -26.36
CA LEU A 57 -6.04 -7.65 -26.82
C LEU A 57 -5.80 -6.49 -25.85
N LEU A 58 -5.98 -6.74 -24.56
CA LEU A 58 -5.81 -5.71 -23.52
C LEU A 58 -4.35 -5.29 -23.37
N GLY A 59 -3.41 -6.23 -23.47
CA GLY A 59 -1.97 -5.96 -23.39
C GLY A 59 -1.45 -5.02 -24.49
N VAL A 60 -2.18 -4.90 -25.62
CA VAL A 60 -1.87 -3.91 -26.68
C VAL A 60 -2.30 -2.49 -26.27
N LEU A 61 -3.25 -2.37 -25.34
CA LEU A 61 -3.75 -1.07 -24.89
C LEU A 61 -2.84 -0.47 -23.82
N ASP A 62 -2.68 -1.19 -22.73
CA ASP A 62 -1.86 -0.78 -21.58
C ASP A 62 -1.68 -1.95 -20.60
N PRO A 63 -0.70 -1.89 -19.67
CA PRO A 63 -0.44 -2.97 -18.72
C PRO A 63 -1.44 -3.03 -17.53
N HIS A 64 -2.42 -2.14 -17.47
CA HIS A 64 -3.34 -2.02 -16.36
C HIS A 64 -4.77 -2.47 -16.70
N SER A 65 -5.12 -2.53 -17.99
CA SER A 65 -6.42 -3.05 -18.43
C SER A 65 -6.45 -4.56 -18.25
N VAL A 66 -7.45 -5.07 -17.50
CA VAL A 66 -7.51 -6.47 -17.07
C VAL A 66 -8.90 -7.05 -17.33
N PHE A 67 -8.94 -8.26 -17.85
CA PHE A 67 -10.15 -9.08 -17.91
C PHE A 67 -10.20 -9.98 -16.67
N PHE A 68 -11.37 -10.06 -16.06
CA PHE A 68 -11.64 -10.92 -14.91
C PHE A 68 -12.58 -12.06 -15.33
N ASP A 69 -12.15 -13.28 -15.12
CA ASP A 69 -13.06 -14.42 -15.16
C ASP A 69 -14.11 -14.33 -14.03
N PRO A 70 -15.15 -15.20 -14.02
CA PRO A 70 -16.20 -15.11 -13.00
C PRO A 70 -15.69 -15.19 -11.56
N GLY A 71 -14.66 -16.03 -11.32
CA GLY A 71 -14.06 -16.18 -9.98
C GLY A 71 -13.27 -14.95 -9.55
N GLN A 72 -12.46 -14.42 -10.45
CA GLN A 72 -11.67 -13.20 -10.23
C GLN A 72 -12.58 -11.97 -10.05
N PHE A 73 -13.67 -11.88 -10.83
CA PHE A 73 -14.59 -10.75 -10.71
C PHE A 73 -15.40 -10.77 -9.41
N ASP A 74 -15.77 -11.96 -8.92
CA ASP A 74 -16.37 -12.11 -7.60
C ASP A 74 -15.40 -11.75 -6.47
N GLN A 75 -14.12 -12.11 -6.60
CA GLN A 75 -13.08 -11.71 -5.67
C GLN A 75 -12.88 -10.18 -5.65
N LEU A 76 -12.86 -9.53 -6.83
CA LEU A 76 -12.76 -8.07 -6.92
C LEU A 76 -13.89 -7.38 -6.16
N LYS A 77 -15.14 -7.82 -6.37
CA LYS A 77 -16.32 -7.30 -5.66
C LYS A 77 -16.22 -7.47 -4.14
N LYS A 78 -15.68 -8.61 -3.68
CA LYS A 78 -15.46 -8.86 -2.26
C LYS A 78 -14.36 -7.98 -1.68
N MET A 79 -13.34 -7.67 -2.45
CA MET A 79 -12.28 -6.73 -2.04
C MET A 79 -12.80 -5.28 -1.95
N GLU A 80 -13.65 -4.87 -2.90
CA GLU A 80 -14.28 -3.54 -2.88
C GLU A 80 -15.21 -3.34 -1.67
N ALA A 81 -15.81 -4.43 -1.16
CA ALA A 81 -16.66 -4.39 0.02
C ALA A 81 -15.90 -4.24 1.36
N SER A 82 -14.59 -4.01 1.34
CA SER A 82 -13.68 -3.70 2.47
C SER A 82 -13.74 -4.65 3.68
N THR A 83 -14.44 -5.76 3.61
CA THR A 83 -14.52 -6.75 4.68
C THR A 83 -13.49 -7.85 4.50
N GLN A 84 -12.34 -7.71 5.14
CA GLN A 84 -11.38 -8.80 5.22
C GLN A 84 -11.70 -9.71 6.40
N LYS A 85 -11.88 -11.00 6.13
CA LYS A 85 -11.94 -11.99 7.19
C LYS A 85 -10.57 -12.19 7.83
N GLY A 86 -10.56 -12.30 9.14
CA GLY A 86 -9.31 -12.47 9.89
C GLY A 86 -9.54 -12.95 11.32
N PHE A 87 -8.47 -13.03 12.07
CA PHE A 87 -8.49 -13.47 13.45
C PHE A 87 -8.21 -12.34 14.44
N GLY A 88 -7.74 -11.18 13.97
CA GLY A 88 -7.42 -10.02 14.80
C GLY A 88 -6.16 -10.19 15.64
N SER A 89 -5.14 -10.82 15.08
CA SER A 89 -3.79 -10.85 15.65
C SER A 89 -2.79 -10.23 14.70
N VAL A 90 -1.87 -9.44 15.23
CA VAL A 90 -0.67 -8.95 14.55
C VAL A 90 0.46 -9.93 14.86
N VAL A 91 1.12 -10.43 13.83
CA VAL A 91 2.18 -11.43 13.99
C VAL A 91 3.45 -10.97 13.30
N SER A 92 4.60 -11.34 13.88
CA SER A 92 5.89 -11.30 13.21
C SER A 92 6.09 -12.62 12.48
N ILE A 93 6.30 -12.56 11.17
CA ILE A 93 6.56 -13.72 10.31
C ILE A 93 8.06 -13.76 10.07
N LEU A 94 8.70 -14.81 10.54
CA LEU A 94 10.14 -15.07 10.42
C LEU A 94 10.35 -16.42 9.73
N PRO A 95 11.49 -16.67 9.11
CA PRO A 95 11.79 -17.98 8.54
C PRO A 95 11.59 -19.10 9.57
N GLY A 96 10.62 -19.98 9.31
CA GLY A 96 10.27 -21.11 10.19
C GLY A 96 9.61 -20.75 11.52
N ARG A 97 9.23 -19.50 11.76
CA ARG A 97 8.64 -19.04 13.03
C ARG A 97 7.56 -17.98 12.81
N VAL A 98 6.53 -18.01 13.65
CA VAL A 98 5.50 -16.96 13.71
C VAL A 98 5.26 -16.59 15.17
N ILE A 99 5.46 -15.34 15.53
CA ILE A 99 5.30 -14.83 16.90
C ILE A 99 4.18 -13.81 16.93
N VAL A 100 3.28 -13.95 17.88
CA VAL A 100 2.19 -13.00 18.11
C VAL A 100 2.76 -11.73 18.77
N LEU A 101 2.62 -10.60 18.12
CA LEU A 101 3.01 -9.29 18.65
C LEU A 101 1.87 -8.64 19.43
N GLN A 102 0.64 -8.79 18.94
CA GLN A 102 -0.55 -8.19 19.53
C GLN A 102 -1.80 -8.97 19.15
N THR A 103 -2.81 -8.95 20.02
CA THR A 103 -4.18 -9.35 19.70
C THR A 103 -5.12 -8.15 19.89
N LEU A 104 -5.95 -7.90 18.88
CA LEU A 104 -6.90 -6.77 18.92
C LEU A 104 -8.09 -7.11 19.83
N PRO A 105 -8.52 -6.19 20.70
CA PRO A 105 -9.65 -6.43 21.60
C PRO A 105 -10.94 -6.82 20.84
N GLY A 106 -11.72 -7.73 21.42
CA GLY A 106 -12.99 -8.16 20.85
C GLY A 106 -12.90 -9.17 19.70
N THR A 107 -11.70 -9.44 19.18
CA THR A 107 -11.47 -10.32 18.03
C THR A 107 -11.41 -11.81 18.40
N PRO A 108 -11.50 -12.73 17.43
CA PRO A 108 -11.36 -14.17 17.65
C PRO A 108 -10.09 -14.56 18.41
N SER A 109 -8.94 -13.96 18.06
CA SER A 109 -7.67 -14.24 18.74
C SER A 109 -7.67 -13.84 20.20
N ALA A 110 -8.17 -12.63 20.50
CA ALA A 110 -8.26 -12.15 21.89
C ALA A 110 -9.26 -12.98 22.70
N LYS A 111 -10.43 -13.31 22.13
CA LYS A 111 -11.46 -14.16 22.80
C LYS A 111 -10.95 -15.57 23.06
N ALA A 112 -10.12 -16.13 22.19
CA ALA A 112 -9.51 -17.43 22.38
C ALA A 112 -8.38 -17.40 23.41
N GLY A 113 -7.88 -16.24 23.82
CA GLY A 113 -6.81 -16.08 24.80
C GLY A 113 -5.41 -16.19 24.22
N LEU A 114 -5.26 -15.97 22.90
CA LEU A 114 -3.95 -15.80 22.30
C LEU A 114 -3.31 -14.52 22.84
N SER A 115 -2.01 -14.52 23.09
CA SER A 115 -1.33 -13.45 23.82
C SER A 115 -0.03 -13.02 23.11
N PRO A 116 0.41 -11.77 23.27
CA PRO A 116 1.73 -11.34 22.80
C PRO A 116 2.83 -12.26 23.34
N GLY A 117 3.84 -12.54 22.50
CA GLY A 117 4.92 -13.48 22.79
C GLY A 117 4.58 -14.96 22.54
N ASP A 118 3.33 -15.30 22.21
CA ASP A 118 2.98 -16.65 21.80
C ASP A 118 3.64 -17.00 20.46
N GLU A 119 4.27 -18.17 20.39
CA GLU A 119 4.86 -18.71 19.16
C GLU A 119 3.92 -19.74 18.55
N ILE A 120 3.46 -19.50 17.34
CA ILE A 120 2.60 -20.42 16.59
C ILE A 120 3.50 -21.49 15.96
N LEU A 121 3.37 -22.74 16.37
CA LEU A 121 4.19 -23.88 15.90
C LEU A 121 3.58 -24.57 14.68
N ALA A 122 2.24 -24.60 14.62
CA ALA A 122 1.53 -25.21 13.51
C ALA A 122 0.17 -24.53 13.28
N VAL A 123 -0.26 -24.53 12.03
CA VAL A 123 -1.59 -24.05 11.58
C VAL A 123 -2.24 -25.17 10.78
N ASN A 124 -3.43 -25.63 11.21
CA ASN A 124 -4.18 -26.71 10.55
C ASN A 124 -3.36 -28.01 10.34
N GLY A 125 -2.42 -28.30 11.24
CA GLY A 125 -1.52 -29.46 11.16
C GLY A 125 -0.23 -29.24 10.35
N TYR A 126 -0.10 -28.13 9.64
CA TYR A 126 1.14 -27.76 8.93
C TYR A 126 2.13 -27.15 9.91
N VAL A 127 3.29 -27.78 10.07
CA VAL A 127 4.35 -27.34 11.00
C VAL A 127 5.10 -26.17 10.36
N ILE A 128 5.07 -25.01 10.98
CA ILE A 128 5.63 -23.75 10.45
C ILE A 128 7.13 -23.86 10.17
N ALA A 129 7.89 -24.51 11.04
CA ALA A 129 9.34 -24.68 10.89
C ALA A 129 9.77 -25.47 9.63
N ARG A 130 8.83 -26.08 8.90
CA ARG A 130 9.07 -26.84 7.67
C ARG A 130 8.69 -26.09 6.40
N LEU A 131 8.13 -24.89 6.52
CA LEU A 131 7.64 -24.07 5.43
C LEU A 131 8.67 -22.98 5.10
N ASP A 132 8.83 -22.70 3.82
CA ASP A 132 9.48 -21.47 3.38
C ASP A 132 8.54 -20.26 3.57
N LEU A 133 9.05 -19.05 3.30
CA LEU A 133 8.29 -17.82 3.55
C LEU A 133 7.05 -17.71 2.68
N ASP A 134 7.12 -18.14 1.42
CA ASP A 134 6.01 -18.09 0.46
C ASP A 134 4.91 -19.07 0.85
N GLN A 135 5.25 -20.32 1.15
CA GLN A 135 4.33 -21.33 1.66
C GLN A 135 3.66 -20.90 2.97
N LEU A 136 4.42 -20.28 3.86
CA LEU A 136 3.90 -19.77 5.13
C LEU A 136 2.89 -18.64 4.91
N THR A 137 3.21 -17.70 4.02
CA THR A 137 2.34 -16.57 3.67
C THR A 137 1.04 -17.08 3.03
N GLU A 138 1.11 -18.05 2.12
CA GLU A 138 -0.04 -18.69 1.50
C GLU A 138 -0.91 -19.41 2.54
N LEU A 139 -0.32 -20.23 3.42
CA LEU A 139 -1.03 -20.92 4.49
C LEU A 139 -1.77 -19.96 5.43
N LEU A 140 -1.14 -18.86 5.82
CA LEU A 140 -1.75 -17.84 6.67
C LEU A 140 -2.88 -17.10 5.95
N SER A 141 -2.72 -16.83 4.66
CA SER A 141 -3.77 -16.20 3.82
C SER A 141 -4.98 -17.11 3.68
N GLU A 142 -4.78 -18.38 3.31
CA GLU A 142 -5.88 -19.36 3.20
C GLU A 142 -6.61 -19.59 4.54
N SER A 143 -5.86 -19.58 5.65
CA SER A 143 -6.42 -19.80 6.98
C SER A 143 -7.42 -18.71 7.39
N ARG A 144 -7.35 -17.51 6.80
CA ARG A 144 -8.33 -16.43 7.05
C ARG A 144 -9.73 -16.72 6.51
N GLN A 145 -9.88 -17.70 5.62
CA GLN A 145 -11.17 -18.03 4.98
C GLN A 145 -11.94 -19.14 5.69
N ARG A 146 -11.31 -19.88 6.61
CA ARG A 146 -11.87 -21.05 7.28
C ARG A 146 -11.37 -21.13 8.73
N PRO A 147 -12.04 -21.92 9.62
CA PRO A 147 -11.54 -22.13 10.98
C PRO A 147 -10.10 -22.63 10.97
N ALA A 148 -9.26 -22.00 11.79
CA ALA A 148 -7.85 -22.35 11.95
C ALA A 148 -7.61 -23.00 13.32
N ARG A 149 -6.92 -24.14 13.32
CA ARG A 149 -6.40 -24.78 14.53
C ARG A 149 -4.92 -24.41 14.66
N LEU A 150 -4.58 -23.80 15.79
CA LEU A 150 -3.23 -23.36 16.09
C LEU A 150 -2.63 -24.22 17.20
N ALA A 151 -1.43 -24.76 17.00
CA ALA A 151 -0.60 -25.29 18.07
C ALA A 151 0.39 -24.20 18.48
N VAL A 152 0.36 -23.80 19.74
CA VAL A 152 1.06 -22.61 20.22
C VAL A 152 1.94 -22.94 21.41
N ARG A 153 3.18 -22.45 21.38
CA ARG A 153 4.10 -22.44 22.52
C ARG A 153 4.06 -21.11 23.22
N ARG A 154 3.71 -21.12 24.50
CA ARG A 154 3.72 -19.94 25.37
C ARG A 154 4.88 -20.02 26.35
N ALA A 155 5.64 -18.94 26.48
CA ALA A 155 6.72 -18.84 27.45
C ALA A 155 6.20 -19.11 28.87
N GLY A 156 6.97 -19.87 29.67
CA GLY A 156 6.55 -20.26 31.02
C GLY A 156 5.52 -21.40 31.10
N THR A 157 5.07 -21.95 29.97
CA THR A 157 4.12 -23.08 29.92
C THR A 157 4.82 -24.31 29.33
N ALA A 158 4.85 -25.43 30.05
CA ALA A 158 5.51 -26.65 29.61
C ALA A 158 4.77 -27.42 28.51
N ARG A 159 3.46 -27.14 28.33
CA ARG A 159 2.60 -27.80 27.34
C ARG A 159 2.35 -26.92 26.12
N ILE A 160 2.17 -27.55 24.98
CA ILE A 160 1.63 -26.88 23.80
C ILE A 160 0.15 -26.55 24.06
N LEU A 161 -0.27 -25.33 23.70
CA LEU A 161 -1.63 -24.87 23.79
C LEU A 161 -2.29 -24.99 22.42
N ASP A 162 -3.51 -25.54 22.42
CA ASP A 162 -4.31 -25.63 21.19
C ASP A 162 -5.39 -24.58 21.18
N PHE A 163 -5.46 -23.78 20.11
CA PHE A 163 -6.48 -22.78 19.88
C PHE A 163 -7.26 -23.11 18.61
N THR A 164 -8.57 -22.90 18.65
CA THR A 164 -9.39 -22.91 17.43
C THR A 164 -9.95 -21.52 17.23
N LEU A 165 -9.57 -20.90 16.11
CA LEU A 165 -10.00 -19.56 15.74
C LEU A 165 -11.02 -19.66 14.59
N ILE A 166 -12.16 -19.03 14.74
CA ILE A 166 -13.15 -18.87 13.68
C ILE A 166 -12.94 -17.48 13.09
N PRO A 167 -12.66 -17.34 11.78
CA PRO A 167 -12.44 -16.03 11.18
C PRO A 167 -13.71 -15.19 11.28
N ALA A 168 -13.55 -13.93 11.63
CA ALA A 168 -14.61 -12.93 11.64
C ALA A 168 -14.32 -11.85 10.61
N GLU A 169 -15.34 -11.14 10.19
CA GLU A 169 -15.15 -9.90 9.44
C GLU A 169 -14.42 -8.91 10.33
N MET A 170 -13.33 -8.39 9.78
CA MET A 170 -12.46 -7.45 10.47
C MET A 170 -12.51 -6.14 9.70
N GLU A 171 -12.82 -5.07 10.38
CA GLU A 171 -12.56 -3.75 9.84
C GLU A 171 -11.04 -3.58 9.75
N SER A 172 -10.57 -3.19 8.58
CA SER A 172 -9.18 -2.82 8.37
C SER A 172 -9.15 -1.31 8.17
N PRO A 173 -8.92 -0.53 9.24
CA PRO A 173 -8.98 0.91 9.12
C PRO A 173 -7.94 1.41 8.12
N SER A 174 -8.34 2.34 7.28
CA SER A 174 -7.44 3.01 6.33
C SER A 174 -6.48 3.96 7.04
N VAL A 175 -6.87 4.49 8.19
CA VAL A 175 -6.02 5.24 9.11
C VAL A 175 -5.43 4.30 10.16
N GLU A 176 -4.22 3.78 9.89
CA GLU A 176 -3.60 2.76 10.74
C GLU A 176 -3.02 3.32 12.04
N ARG A 177 -2.49 4.55 12.02
CA ARG A 177 -1.75 5.16 13.13
C ARG A 177 -2.05 6.64 13.26
N ALA A 178 -2.16 7.10 14.50
CA ALA A 178 -2.31 8.52 14.82
C ALA A 178 -1.70 8.83 16.19
N PHE A 179 -0.57 9.54 16.22
CA PHE A 179 0.12 9.92 17.46
C PHE A 179 0.91 11.23 17.30
N PHE A 180 1.42 11.77 18.39
CA PHE A 180 2.26 12.97 18.36
C PHE A 180 3.73 12.61 18.11
N VAL A 181 4.38 13.34 17.21
CA VAL A 181 5.84 13.24 16.96
C VAL A 181 6.61 14.45 17.48
N GLY A 182 5.92 15.34 18.18
CA GLY A 182 6.48 16.54 18.82
C GLY A 182 5.36 17.39 19.42
N ALA A 183 5.72 18.45 20.14
CA ALA A 183 4.72 19.35 20.73
C ALA A 183 3.86 20.00 19.66
N GLY A 184 2.57 19.68 19.64
CA GLY A 184 1.60 20.19 18.67
C GLY A 184 1.73 19.64 17.24
N VAL A 185 2.63 18.68 16.98
CA VAL A 185 2.80 18.05 15.66
C VAL A 185 2.23 16.65 15.69
N GLY A 186 1.14 16.45 14.93
CA GLY A 186 0.53 15.15 14.72
C GLY A 186 1.19 14.37 13.58
N TYR A 187 1.14 13.04 13.70
CA TYR A 187 1.47 12.10 12.64
C TYR A 187 0.28 11.17 12.43
N ILE A 188 -0.11 10.99 11.17
CA ILE A 188 -1.17 10.08 10.77
C ILE A 188 -0.70 9.26 9.58
N ARG A 189 -0.77 7.92 9.70
CA ARG A 189 -0.49 6.99 8.60
C ARG A 189 -1.79 6.52 7.97
N VAL A 190 -1.91 6.74 6.67
CA VAL A 190 -3.03 6.30 5.85
C VAL A 190 -2.54 5.23 4.88
N SER A 191 -3.03 4.00 5.01
CA SER A 191 -2.55 2.83 4.25
C SER A 191 -3.33 2.57 2.96
N SER A 192 -4.56 3.08 2.87
CA SER A 192 -5.45 2.94 1.71
C SER A 192 -6.47 4.08 1.65
N PHE A 193 -7.26 4.12 0.58
CA PHE A 193 -8.41 5.02 0.47
C PHE A 193 -9.69 4.22 0.22
N ASP A 194 -10.57 4.17 1.20
CA ASP A 194 -11.88 3.52 1.17
C ASP A 194 -13.01 4.48 1.57
N GLU A 195 -14.22 3.99 1.72
CA GLU A 195 -15.40 4.80 2.06
C GLU A 195 -15.34 5.42 3.46
N HIS A 196 -14.52 4.88 4.38
CA HIS A 196 -14.39 5.34 5.77
C HIS A 196 -13.19 6.26 5.99
N THR A 197 -12.24 6.32 5.05
CA THR A 197 -10.96 7.04 5.20
C THR A 197 -11.11 8.47 5.68
N VAL A 198 -12.06 9.21 5.13
CA VAL A 198 -12.25 10.64 5.46
C VAL A 198 -12.76 10.81 6.88
N GLU A 199 -13.67 9.96 7.32
CA GLU A 199 -14.23 9.98 8.66
C GLU A 199 -13.15 9.60 9.68
N GLU A 200 -12.44 8.49 9.45
CA GLU A 200 -11.31 8.04 10.28
C GLU A 200 -10.21 9.11 10.37
N LEU A 201 -9.90 9.79 9.26
CA LEU A 201 -8.90 10.85 9.24
C LEU A 201 -9.35 12.07 10.05
N LYS A 202 -10.62 12.49 9.95
CA LYS A 202 -11.18 13.56 10.80
C LYS A 202 -11.13 13.20 12.27
N GLU A 203 -11.55 11.99 12.64
CA GLU A 203 -11.50 11.51 14.02
C GLU A 203 -10.07 11.49 14.54
N ALA A 204 -9.11 11.02 13.75
CA ALA A 204 -7.69 11.02 14.10
C ALA A 204 -7.16 12.44 14.31
N ILE A 205 -7.50 13.39 13.43
CA ILE A 205 -7.11 14.80 13.57
C ILE A 205 -7.73 15.40 14.85
N GLU A 206 -9.01 15.18 15.12
CA GLU A 206 -9.68 15.69 16.32
C GLU A 206 -9.08 15.09 17.60
N LYS A 207 -8.79 13.78 17.61
CA LYS A 207 -8.10 13.09 18.73
C LYS A 207 -6.72 13.72 19.01
N LEU A 208 -6.00 14.16 17.99
CA LEU A 208 -4.72 14.85 18.10
C LEU A 208 -4.85 16.35 18.43
N GLY A 209 -6.06 16.88 18.57
CA GLY A 209 -6.30 18.26 18.99
C GLY A 209 -6.96 19.17 17.95
N GLY A 210 -7.31 18.66 16.77
CA GLY A 210 -8.02 19.41 15.74
C GLY A 210 -7.27 20.67 15.30
N ASP A 211 -7.95 21.79 15.24
CA ASP A 211 -7.39 23.09 14.84
C ASP A 211 -6.28 23.61 15.77
N ARG A 212 -6.05 22.99 16.94
CA ARG A 212 -4.96 23.35 17.86
C ARG A 212 -3.61 22.77 17.45
N LEU A 213 -3.58 21.87 16.47
CA LEU A 213 -2.32 21.38 15.90
C LEU A 213 -1.55 22.54 15.28
N THR A 214 -0.24 22.55 15.47
CA THR A 214 0.68 23.47 14.78
C THR A 214 1.12 22.89 13.43
N GLY A 215 1.14 21.55 13.31
CA GLY A 215 1.48 20.84 12.11
C GLY A 215 0.97 19.41 12.10
N LEU A 216 0.80 18.88 10.89
CA LEU A 216 0.41 17.50 10.66
C LEU A 216 1.31 16.85 9.61
N ILE A 217 1.73 15.62 9.85
CA ILE A 217 2.42 14.76 8.90
C ILE A 217 1.44 13.67 8.46
N LEU A 218 1.09 13.63 7.17
CA LEU A 218 0.37 12.54 6.55
C LEU A 218 1.37 11.57 5.92
N ASP A 219 1.37 10.33 6.34
CA ASP A 219 2.26 9.31 5.77
C ASP A 219 1.48 8.42 4.79
N PHE A 220 1.77 8.59 3.51
CA PHE A 220 1.23 7.79 2.40
C PHE A 220 2.27 6.80 1.85
N ARG A 221 3.37 6.58 2.53
CA ARG A 221 4.35 5.56 2.13
C ARG A 221 3.69 4.18 2.13
N ASN A 222 3.92 3.43 1.06
CA ASN A 222 3.31 2.11 0.78
C ASN A 222 1.78 2.13 0.62
N ASN A 223 1.13 3.28 0.43
CA ASN A 223 -0.29 3.39 0.16
C ASN A 223 -0.55 3.26 -1.36
N PRO A 224 -1.15 2.15 -1.85
CA PRO A 224 -1.38 1.91 -3.27
C PRO A 224 -2.53 2.76 -3.85
N GLY A 225 -3.20 3.55 -3.02
CA GLY A 225 -4.38 4.32 -3.39
C GLY A 225 -5.68 3.68 -2.92
N GLY A 226 -6.67 3.71 -3.77
CA GLY A 226 -8.02 3.21 -3.51
C GLY A 226 -9.08 4.07 -4.18
N MET A 227 -10.18 4.37 -3.48
CA MET A 227 -11.31 5.10 -4.03
C MET A 227 -10.98 6.56 -4.35
N VAL A 228 -11.24 6.98 -5.59
CA VAL A 228 -11.04 8.38 -6.02
C VAL A 228 -11.91 9.34 -5.22
N ALA A 229 -13.15 8.96 -4.88
CA ALA A 229 -14.04 9.79 -4.07
C ALA A 229 -13.41 10.13 -2.70
N ALA A 230 -12.85 9.13 -2.01
CA ALA A 230 -12.17 9.34 -0.73
C ALA A 230 -10.94 10.25 -0.86
N ALA A 231 -10.19 10.17 -1.98
CA ALA A 231 -9.08 11.07 -2.25
C ALA A 231 -9.53 12.52 -2.45
N LEU A 232 -10.62 12.74 -3.20
CA LEU A 232 -11.20 14.08 -3.41
C LEU A 232 -11.67 14.70 -2.10
N GLU A 233 -12.37 13.93 -1.29
CA GLU A 233 -12.83 14.38 0.02
C GLU A 233 -11.66 14.63 0.98
N THR A 234 -10.64 13.76 1.00
CA THR A 234 -9.41 13.96 1.80
C THR A 234 -8.69 15.25 1.40
N ALA A 235 -8.51 15.51 0.10
CA ALA A 235 -7.91 16.75 -0.37
C ALA A 235 -8.72 17.98 0.07
N SER A 236 -10.06 17.86 0.09
CA SER A 236 -10.98 18.91 0.50
C SER A 236 -10.89 19.25 2.00
N LEU A 237 -10.30 18.39 2.83
CA LEU A 237 -10.00 18.71 4.24
C LEU A 237 -8.91 19.79 4.39
N PHE A 238 -8.12 20.02 3.34
CA PHE A 238 -6.95 20.90 3.41
C PHE A 238 -6.93 21.99 2.37
N LEU A 239 -7.72 21.90 1.29
CA LEU A 239 -7.81 22.88 0.21
C LEU A 239 -9.01 23.81 0.37
N ARG A 240 -8.88 25.04 -0.13
CA ARG A 240 -9.95 26.05 -0.08
C ARG A 240 -11.07 25.72 -1.06
N PRO A 241 -12.34 26.07 -0.74
CA PRO A 241 -13.45 25.94 -1.66
C PRO A 241 -13.13 26.49 -3.05
N GLY A 242 -13.50 25.75 -4.09
CA GLY A 242 -13.30 26.10 -5.49
C GLY A 242 -11.92 25.79 -6.07
N GLN A 243 -10.91 25.41 -5.26
CA GLN A 243 -9.63 24.94 -5.81
C GLN A 243 -9.83 23.63 -6.55
N THR A 244 -9.15 23.47 -7.69
CA THR A 244 -9.18 22.23 -8.48
C THR A 244 -8.37 21.16 -7.75
N ILE A 245 -8.90 19.94 -7.64
CA ILE A 245 -8.17 18.80 -7.09
C ILE A 245 -7.52 18.00 -8.21
N LEU A 246 -8.29 17.70 -9.25
CA LEU A 246 -7.81 17.01 -10.45
C LEU A 246 -8.66 17.40 -11.69
N THR A 247 -8.12 17.15 -12.87
CA THR A 247 -8.86 17.18 -14.13
C THR A 247 -8.74 15.82 -14.81
N MET A 248 -9.86 15.23 -15.22
CA MET A 248 -9.91 13.98 -15.98
C MET A 248 -10.09 14.27 -17.47
N ARG A 249 -9.36 13.52 -18.32
CA ARG A 249 -9.47 13.58 -19.79
C ARG A 249 -9.36 12.18 -20.36
N GLY A 250 -10.29 11.80 -21.21
CA GLY A 250 -10.27 10.53 -21.94
C GLY A 250 -10.88 10.65 -23.32
N ARG A 251 -10.70 9.63 -24.17
CA ARG A 251 -11.22 9.65 -25.55
C ARG A 251 -12.75 9.83 -25.58
N HIS A 252 -13.46 9.15 -24.70
CA HIS A 252 -14.93 9.19 -24.59
C HIS A 252 -15.40 9.78 -23.24
N VAL A 253 -14.46 10.26 -22.43
CA VAL A 253 -14.74 10.94 -21.17
C VAL A 253 -14.50 12.43 -21.39
N PRO A 254 -15.54 13.27 -21.35
CA PRO A 254 -15.38 14.72 -21.45
C PRO A 254 -14.41 15.23 -20.39
N GLU A 255 -13.69 16.29 -20.72
CA GLU A 255 -12.84 16.94 -19.73
C GLU A 255 -13.70 17.41 -18.55
N LYS A 256 -13.37 16.93 -17.35
CA LYS A 256 -14.06 17.27 -16.12
C LYS A 256 -13.06 17.63 -15.04
N ALA A 257 -13.18 18.83 -14.49
CA ALA A 257 -12.43 19.24 -13.31
C ALA A 257 -13.23 18.89 -12.05
N GLU A 258 -12.60 18.22 -11.10
CA GLU A 258 -13.13 18.02 -9.76
C GLU A 258 -12.53 19.10 -8.85
N THR A 259 -13.43 19.81 -8.17
CA THR A 259 -13.07 20.96 -7.33
C THR A 259 -13.55 20.79 -5.91
N VAL A 260 -12.89 21.44 -4.98
CA VAL A 260 -13.27 21.47 -3.57
C VAL A 260 -14.68 22.06 -3.41
N PRO A 261 -15.59 21.35 -2.72
CA PRO A 261 -16.96 21.81 -2.49
C PRO A 261 -17.02 23.18 -1.77
N ALA A 262 -18.03 23.99 -2.08
CA ALA A 262 -18.24 25.30 -1.44
C ALA A 262 -18.47 25.20 0.08
N SER A 263 -18.92 24.05 0.57
CA SER A 263 -19.16 23.76 1.99
C SER A 263 -17.90 23.36 2.76
N ALA A 264 -16.77 23.13 2.10
CA ALA A 264 -15.54 22.66 2.74
C ALA A 264 -15.00 23.69 3.74
N LYS A 265 -14.51 23.17 4.86
CA LYS A 265 -13.86 23.95 5.94
C LYS A 265 -12.47 23.36 6.16
N PRO A 266 -11.47 23.83 5.40
CA PRO A 266 -10.14 23.23 5.46
C PRO A 266 -9.41 23.56 6.76
N TYR A 267 -8.68 22.58 7.29
CA TYR A 267 -7.74 22.78 8.38
C TYR A 267 -6.60 23.73 8.00
N GLY A 268 -6.18 24.58 8.95
CA GLY A 268 -5.21 25.66 8.70
C GLY A 268 -3.75 25.35 9.10
N PHE A 269 -3.50 24.32 9.85
CA PHE A 269 -2.15 23.97 10.33
C PHE A 269 -1.18 23.61 9.18
N LYS A 270 0.13 23.67 9.43
CA LYS A 270 1.16 23.28 8.45
C LYS A 270 1.04 21.78 8.12
N LEU A 271 1.26 21.43 6.86
CA LEU A 271 1.09 20.07 6.38
C LEU A 271 2.35 19.57 5.66
N ALA A 272 2.79 18.38 6.03
CA ALA A 272 3.79 17.61 5.31
C ALA A 272 3.20 16.27 4.86
N ILE A 273 3.64 15.76 3.71
CA ILE A 273 3.23 14.46 3.18
C ILE A 273 4.47 13.62 2.94
N LEU A 274 4.47 12.38 3.46
CA LEU A 274 5.53 11.40 3.19
C LEU A 274 5.08 10.45 2.08
N ILE A 275 5.93 10.26 1.09
CA ILE A 275 5.69 9.37 -0.05
C ILE A 275 6.91 8.49 -0.35
N ASN A 276 6.67 7.37 -1.05
CA ASN A 276 7.71 6.51 -1.61
C ASN A 276 7.26 5.86 -2.93
N GLY A 277 8.12 5.04 -3.53
CA GLY A 277 7.85 4.37 -4.81
C GLY A 277 6.62 3.45 -4.84
N LYS A 278 5.99 3.16 -3.70
CA LYS A 278 4.74 2.40 -3.59
C LYS A 278 3.51 3.28 -3.31
N THR A 279 3.69 4.59 -3.17
CA THR A 279 2.59 5.56 -3.09
C THR A 279 1.98 5.73 -4.47
N ALA A 280 0.71 5.36 -4.67
CA ALA A 280 0.11 5.28 -6.02
C ALA A 280 -1.34 5.80 -6.09
N SER A 281 -1.81 6.15 -7.30
CA SER A 281 -3.22 6.38 -7.63
C SER A 281 -3.88 7.46 -6.74
N ALA A 282 -4.90 7.13 -5.93
CA ALA A 282 -5.62 8.04 -5.03
C ALA A 282 -4.68 8.84 -4.12
N SER A 283 -3.62 8.20 -3.59
CA SER A 283 -2.58 8.87 -2.81
C SER A 283 -1.85 9.94 -3.61
N GLU A 284 -1.63 9.70 -4.91
CA GLU A 284 -0.99 10.66 -5.80
C GLU A 284 -1.93 11.81 -6.18
N ILE A 285 -3.25 11.57 -6.22
CA ILE A 285 -4.26 12.62 -6.40
C ILE A 285 -4.18 13.62 -5.24
N VAL A 286 -4.27 13.12 -4.00
CA VAL A 286 -4.18 13.97 -2.80
C VAL A 286 -2.84 14.71 -2.76
N THR A 287 -1.74 13.98 -2.92
CA THR A 287 -0.39 14.55 -2.85
C THR A 287 -0.16 15.60 -3.92
N GLY A 288 -0.55 15.31 -5.18
CA GLY A 288 -0.37 16.21 -6.31
C GLY A 288 -1.21 17.49 -6.18
N ALA A 289 -2.45 17.36 -5.72
CA ALA A 289 -3.33 18.52 -5.47
C ALA A 289 -2.76 19.44 -4.37
N LEU A 290 -2.34 18.86 -3.25
CA LEU A 290 -1.80 19.62 -2.13
C LEU A 290 -0.42 20.24 -2.45
N GLN A 291 0.41 19.54 -3.25
CA GLN A 291 1.68 20.08 -3.72
C GLN A 291 1.50 21.23 -4.70
N ASP A 292 0.63 21.10 -5.69
CA ASP A 292 0.43 22.09 -6.75
C ASP A 292 -0.22 23.38 -6.21
N HIS A 293 -1.03 23.28 -5.15
CA HIS A 293 -1.58 24.44 -4.44
C HIS A 293 -0.67 24.98 -3.33
N ASP A 294 0.57 24.53 -3.23
CA ASP A 294 1.54 24.92 -2.18
C ASP A 294 0.99 24.75 -0.74
N ARG A 295 0.02 23.82 -0.58
CA ARG A 295 -0.63 23.58 0.69
C ARG A 295 0.17 22.62 1.59
N ALA A 296 0.92 21.70 0.99
CA ALA A 296 1.76 20.77 1.70
C ALA A 296 3.19 20.77 1.16
N THR A 297 4.15 20.45 2.04
CA THR A 297 5.50 20.07 1.62
C THR A 297 5.56 18.55 1.49
N VAL A 298 5.98 18.06 0.33
CA VAL A 298 6.09 16.63 0.04
C VAL A 298 7.53 16.16 0.26
N LEU A 299 7.71 15.08 1.05
CA LEU A 299 9.02 14.54 1.40
C LEU A 299 9.10 13.03 1.09
N GLY A 300 10.32 12.54 0.86
CA GLY A 300 10.60 11.12 0.66
C GLY A 300 11.14 10.80 -0.71
N GLU A 301 10.63 9.76 -1.36
CA GLU A 301 11.04 9.27 -2.68
C GLU A 301 9.93 9.56 -3.72
N PRO A 302 10.26 9.59 -5.03
CA PRO A 302 9.24 9.72 -6.07
C PRO A 302 8.17 8.64 -5.97
N SER A 303 6.90 9.02 -6.17
CA SER A 303 5.77 8.11 -6.12
C SER A 303 5.72 7.16 -7.33
N PHE A 304 4.78 6.23 -7.34
CA PHE A 304 4.65 5.18 -8.34
C PHE A 304 4.39 5.70 -9.75
N GLY A 305 3.51 6.70 -9.92
CA GLY A 305 3.16 7.26 -11.23
C GLY A 305 1.99 6.57 -11.92
N LYS A 306 0.91 6.25 -11.19
CA LYS A 306 -0.35 5.74 -11.74
C LYS A 306 -1.36 6.89 -11.86
N GLY A 307 -1.34 7.59 -12.99
CA GLY A 307 -2.19 8.74 -13.30
C GLY A 307 -3.36 8.40 -14.24
N LEU A 308 -3.92 7.20 -14.15
CA LEU A 308 -4.99 6.73 -15.02
C LEU A 308 -6.27 6.42 -14.22
N VAL A 309 -7.40 6.54 -14.92
CA VAL A 309 -8.73 6.19 -14.41
C VAL A 309 -9.12 4.86 -15.03
N GLN A 310 -9.40 3.88 -14.18
CA GLN A 310 -9.92 2.59 -14.59
C GLN A 310 -11.43 2.53 -14.31
N THR A 311 -12.19 2.10 -15.30
CA THR A 311 -13.62 1.83 -15.15
C THR A 311 -13.84 0.32 -15.24
N VAL A 312 -14.57 -0.23 -14.28
CA VAL A 312 -14.94 -1.64 -14.27
C VAL A 312 -16.27 -1.82 -14.96
N TYR A 313 -16.27 -2.62 -16.01
CA TYR A 313 -17.46 -2.98 -16.78
C TYR A 313 -17.84 -4.43 -16.46
N PRO A 314 -19.01 -4.67 -15.86
CA PRO A 314 -19.54 -6.02 -15.78
C PRO A 314 -19.90 -6.49 -17.20
N LEU A 315 -19.47 -7.70 -17.53
CA LEU A 315 -19.77 -8.37 -18.79
C LEU A 315 -20.71 -9.55 -18.57
N SER A 316 -21.05 -10.26 -19.65
CA SER A 316 -21.87 -11.48 -19.59
C SER A 316 -21.20 -12.59 -18.77
N GLU A 317 -21.99 -13.59 -18.35
CA GLU A 317 -21.52 -14.79 -17.65
C GLU A 317 -20.72 -14.55 -16.36
N GLY A 318 -20.98 -13.41 -15.70
CA GLY A 318 -20.31 -13.06 -14.44
C GLY A 318 -18.85 -12.62 -14.59
N THR A 319 -18.39 -12.35 -15.81
CA THR A 319 -17.06 -11.81 -16.09
C THR A 319 -17.02 -10.30 -15.92
N GLY A 320 -15.83 -9.71 -15.89
CA GLY A 320 -15.63 -8.28 -15.76
C GLY A 320 -14.44 -7.76 -16.57
N LEU A 321 -14.44 -6.48 -16.86
CA LEU A 321 -13.38 -5.80 -17.58
C LEU A 321 -13.01 -4.51 -16.85
N ALA A 322 -11.82 -4.41 -16.30
CA ALA A 322 -11.24 -3.13 -15.88
C ALA A 322 -10.50 -2.52 -17.08
N LEU A 323 -10.93 -1.35 -17.51
CA LEU A 323 -10.39 -0.69 -18.69
C LEU A 323 -9.90 0.71 -18.31
N THR A 324 -8.72 1.10 -18.77
CA THR A 324 -8.24 2.47 -18.71
C THR A 324 -9.07 3.36 -19.63
N THR A 325 -9.88 4.25 -19.07
CA THR A 325 -10.82 5.10 -19.82
C THR A 325 -10.41 6.56 -19.90
N ALA A 326 -9.57 7.02 -18.95
CA ALA A 326 -9.09 8.39 -18.91
C ALA A 326 -7.74 8.48 -18.19
N LEU A 327 -7.10 9.63 -18.34
CA LEU A 327 -5.95 10.06 -17.53
C LEU A 327 -6.39 11.20 -16.63
N TYR A 328 -5.78 11.31 -15.46
CA TYR A 328 -5.96 12.48 -14.62
C TYR A 328 -4.73 13.38 -14.61
N TYR A 329 -5.00 14.65 -14.41
CA TYR A 329 -4.03 15.74 -14.39
C TYR A 329 -4.19 16.49 -13.08
N THR A 330 -3.07 16.83 -12.46
CA THR A 330 -3.05 17.63 -11.24
C THR A 330 -3.45 19.10 -11.53
N PRO A 331 -3.68 19.95 -10.51
CA PRO A 331 -4.06 21.36 -10.72
C PRO A 331 -3.13 22.14 -11.65
N SER A 332 -1.83 21.88 -11.63
CA SER A 332 -0.87 22.53 -12.55
C SER A 332 -0.98 22.04 -14.01
N GLY A 333 -1.85 21.06 -14.28
CA GLY A 333 -2.06 20.48 -15.62
C GLY A 333 -1.03 19.41 -16.01
N ARG A 334 -0.19 18.95 -15.08
CA ARG A 334 0.75 17.84 -15.32
C ARG A 334 0.06 16.48 -15.19
N SER A 335 0.36 15.58 -16.11
CA SER A 335 0.11 14.16 -15.91
C SER A 335 1.26 13.55 -15.12
N ILE A 336 0.94 12.77 -14.11
CA ILE A 336 1.93 12.01 -13.33
C ILE A 336 2.15 10.61 -13.90
N GLN A 337 1.33 10.20 -14.89
CA GLN A 337 1.39 8.86 -15.47
C GLN A 337 2.78 8.58 -16.05
N ARG A 338 3.38 7.48 -15.63
CA ARG A 338 4.57 6.91 -16.29
C ARG A 338 4.21 6.42 -17.69
N PRO A 339 5.17 6.35 -18.62
CA PRO A 339 4.94 5.77 -19.94
C PRO A 339 4.30 4.38 -19.83
N LEU A 340 3.27 4.12 -20.65
CA LEU A 340 2.49 2.87 -20.63
C LEU A 340 3.15 1.74 -21.46
N ASP A 341 4.32 1.97 -22.04
CA ASP A 341 5.09 0.94 -22.74
C ASP A 341 5.54 -0.13 -21.72
N ALA A 342 5.06 -1.36 -21.88
CA ALA A 342 5.24 -2.45 -20.92
C ALA A 342 6.72 -2.76 -20.64
N ALA A 343 7.57 -2.75 -21.69
CA ALA A 343 9.01 -2.99 -21.52
C ALA A 343 9.73 -1.86 -20.78
N GLN A 344 9.25 -0.61 -20.92
CA GLN A 344 9.77 0.54 -20.18
C GLN A 344 9.19 0.65 -18.77
N PHE A 345 7.99 0.13 -18.55
CA PHE A 345 7.33 0.18 -17.24
C PHE A 345 8.06 -0.67 -16.20
N GLU A 346 8.49 -1.87 -16.57
CA GLU A 346 9.27 -2.75 -15.68
C GLU A 346 10.71 -2.24 -15.48
N LEU A 347 11.35 -1.71 -16.52
CA LEU A 347 12.71 -1.18 -16.45
C LEU A 347 12.78 0.21 -15.80
N ALA A 348 11.75 1.05 -15.92
CA ALA A 348 11.72 2.37 -15.32
C ALA A 348 11.61 2.34 -13.79
N ALA A 349 11.17 1.23 -13.21
CA ALA A 349 11.26 1.01 -11.77
C ALA A 349 12.72 0.94 -11.26
N THR A 350 13.67 0.62 -12.16
CA THR A 350 15.09 0.42 -11.82
C THR A 350 16.06 1.45 -12.46
N THR A 351 15.67 2.15 -13.51
CA THR A 351 16.57 3.08 -14.22
C THR A 351 15.81 4.30 -14.76
N SER A 352 15.56 5.27 -13.90
CA SER A 352 15.01 6.57 -14.33
C SER A 352 16.06 7.34 -15.14
N ARG A 353 16.10 7.18 -16.47
CA ARG A 353 16.65 8.24 -17.33
C ARG A 353 15.60 9.35 -17.38
N PRO A 354 15.92 10.61 -17.06
CA PRO A 354 15.01 11.71 -17.26
C PRO A 354 14.84 11.92 -18.78
N ASN A 355 13.82 11.33 -19.36
CA ASN A 355 13.26 11.88 -20.59
C ASN A 355 12.82 13.30 -20.22
N GLN A 356 13.06 14.32 -21.05
CA GLN A 356 12.84 15.74 -20.74
C GLN A 356 11.47 15.93 -20.07
N ALA A 357 11.47 15.91 -18.73
CA ALA A 357 10.25 16.03 -17.95
C ALA A 357 9.72 17.45 -18.19
N LYS A 358 8.53 17.54 -18.77
CA LYS A 358 7.89 18.83 -18.99
C LYS A 358 7.71 19.53 -17.65
N GLU A 359 8.18 20.77 -17.56
CA GLU A 359 8.05 21.60 -16.36
C GLU A 359 6.67 22.23 -16.27
N PHE A 360 6.15 22.24 -15.08
CA PHE A 360 4.91 22.88 -14.67
C PHE A 360 5.19 23.74 -13.44
N ARG A 361 4.22 24.56 -13.04
CA ARG A 361 4.37 25.44 -11.88
C ARG A 361 3.20 25.28 -10.93
N THR A 362 3.52 25.28 -9.64
CA THR A 362 2.54 25.39 -8.56
C THR A 362 1.92 26.79 -8.52
N ASP A 363 0.89 27.00 -7.71
CA ASP A 363 0.27 28.32 -7.49
C ASP A 363 1.31 29.36 -7.04
N GLY A 364 2.27 28.97 -6.20
CA GLY A 364 3.38 29.84 -5.74
C GLY A 364 4.55 29.93 -6.71
N GLY A 365 4.47 29.32 -7.90
CA GLY A 365 5.49 29.40 -8.96
C GLY A 365 6.65 28.40 -8.81
N ARG A 366 6.64 27.47 -7.86
CA ARG A 366 7.63 26.38 -7.74
C ARG A 366 7.57 25.50 -8.99
N VAL A 367 8.73 25.05 -9.45
CA VAL A 367 8.81 24.12 -10.58
C VAL A 367 8.50 22.71 -10.12
N VAL A 368 7.56 22.05 -10.79
CA VAL A 368 7.21 20.65 -10.61
C VAL A 368 7.22 19.93 -11.96
N THR A 369 7.42 18.63 -11.96
CA THR A 369 7.59 17.85 -13.19
C THR A 369 6.46 16.81 -13.32
N GLY A 370 6.13 16.46 -14.57
CA GLY A 370 5.17 15.40 -14.89
C GLY A 370 5.83 14.16 -15.48
N GLY A 371 5.06 13.09 -15.68
CA GLY A 371 5.47 11.90 -16.43
C GLY A 371 6.29 10.87 -15.65
N GLY A 372 6.29 10.90 -14.33
CA GLY A 372 7.10 9.95 -13.55
C GLY A 372 6.69 9.85 -12.08
N GLY A 373 5.41 10.02 -11.77
CA GLY A 373 4.88 10.14 -10.42
C GLY A 373 5.03 11.54 -9.85
N ILE A 374 4.68 11.69 -8.57
CA ILE A 374 4.90 12.92 -7.81
C ILE A 374 6.35 12.90 -7.29
N ARG A 375 7.12 13.92 -7.64
CA ARG A 375 8.46 14.12 -7.07
C ARG A 375 8.34 14.90 -5.77
N PRO A 376 9.03 14.45 -4.70
CA PRO A 376 9.02 15.17 -3.44
C PRO A 376 9.73 16.52 -3.57
N ASP A 377 9.28 17.52 -2.78
CA ASP A 377 9.94 18.81 -2.65
C ASP A 377 11.28 18.67 -1.91
N ILE A 378 11.34 17.72 -0.99
CA ILE A 378 12.53 17.38 -0.22
C ILE A 378 12.76 15.86 -0.36
N ALA A 379 13.79 15.50 -1.10
CA ALA A 379 14.20 14.10 -1.20
C ALA A 379 14.75 13.61 0.14
N VAL A 380 14.27 12.47 0.60
CA VAL A 380 14.78 11.76 1.77
C VAL A 380 14.91 10.30 1.38
N GLU A 381 16.15 9.88 1.20
CA GLU A 381 16.44 8.48 0.90
C GLU A 381 16.36 7.63 2.17
N PRO A 382 15.84 6.39 2.09
CA PRO A 382 15.90 5.47 3.20
C PRO A 382 17.36 5.19 3.58
N PRO A 383 17.65 4.93 4.87
CA PRO A 383 18.99 4.56 5.29
C PRO A 383 19.48 3.33 4.53
N ALA A 384 20.75 3.36 4.11
CA ALA A 384 21.35 2.22 3.45
C ALA A 384 21.29 0.97 4.34
N MET A 385 20.89 -0.16 3.77
CA MET A 385 20.86 -1.45 4.45
C MET A 385 22.28 -1.97 4.59
N SER A 386 22.86 -1.91 5.80
CA SER A 386 24.15 -2.53 6.06
C SER A 386 24.03 -4.07 6.13
N PRO A 387 25.10 -4.82 5.89
CA PRO A 387 25.07 -6.29 6.04
C PRO A 387 24.59 -6.73 7.42
N LEU A 388 25.03 -6.05 8.47
CA LEU A 388 24.58 -6.36 9.84
C LEU A 388 23.09 -6.12 10.03
N ARG A 389 22.54 -5.00 9.55
CA ARG A 389 21.09 -4.75 9.60
C ARG A 389 20.31 -5.84 8.88
N ALA A 390 20.74 -6.19 7.67
CA ALA A 390 20.09 -7.23 6.88
C ALA A 390 20.06 -8.58 7.63
N VAL A 391 21.15 -8.97 8.27
CA VAL A 391 21.23 -10.20 9.07
C VAL A 391 20.32 -10.12 10.29
N LEU A 392 20.33 -9.01 11.04
CA LEU A 392 19.54 -8.85 12.26
C LEU A 392 18.03 -8.85 11.97
N GLU A 393 17.59 -8.17 10.91
CA GLU A 393 16.19 -8.18 10.48
C GLU A 393 15.77 -9.58 9.97
N ALA A 394 16.56 -10.18 9.08
CA ALA A 394 16.22 -11.48 8.51
C ALA A 394 16.23 -12.63 9.53
N SER A 395 17.09 -12.57 10.55
CA SER A 395 17.15 -13.59 11.61
C SER A 395 16.02 -13.52 12.62
N GLY A 396 15.27 -12.39 12.68
CA GLY A 396 14.27 -12.15 13.71
C GLY A 396 14.84 -12.04 15.12
N SER A 397 16.13 -11.71 15.23
CA SER A 397 16.84 -11.64 16.51
C SER A 397 16.20 -10.65 17.48
N PHE A 398 15.74 -9.50 16.99
CA PHE A 398 15.07 -8.49 17.82
C PHE A 398 13.79 -9.03 18.47
N THR A 399 12.90 -9.61 17.69
CA THR A 399 11.62 -10.15 18.18
C THR A 399 11.86 -11.31 19.15
N THR A 400 12.81 -12.21 18.83
CA THR A 400 13.12 -13.35 19.69
C THR A 400 13.69 -12.89 21.03
N PHE A 401 14.69 -12.01 20.99
CA PHE A 401 15.30 -11.47 22.21
C PHE A 401 14.28 -10.72 23.07
N ALA A 402 13.43 -9.87 22.46
CA ALA A 402 12.39 -9.16 23.19
C ALA A 402 11.42 -10.12 23.88
N THR A 403 11.02 -11.21 23.21
CA THR A 403 10.17 -12.25 23.80
C THR A 403 10.84 -12.94 25.00
N GLU A 404 12.12 -13.26 24.91
CA GLU A 404 12.88 -13.87 25.99
C GLU A 404 13.08 -12.90 27.17
N TYR A 405 13.45 -11.65 26.86
CA TYR A 405 13.66 -10.63 27.87
C TYR A 405 12.38 -10.35 28.68
N LEU A 406 11.24 -10.22 28.02
CA LEU A 406 9.95 -9.91 28.65
C LEU A 406 9.38 -11.07 29.50
N ARG A 407 9.92 -12.28 29.38
CA ARG A 407 9.56 -13.40 30.25
C ARG A 407 9.90 -13.12 31.71
N ASP A 408 11.05 -12.51 31.93
CA ASP A 408 11.63 -12.32 33.27
C ASP A 408 11.60 -10.85 33.71
N HIS A 409 11.26 -9.92 32.79
CA HIS A 409 11.29 -8.49 33.05
C HIS A 409 9.95 -7.82 32.67
N LYS A 410 9.45 -6.96 33.55
CA LYS A 410 8.34 -6.06 33.25
C LYS A 410 8.91 -4.69 32.93
N VAL A 411 8.41 -4.07 31.85
CA VAL A 411 8.80 -2.73 31.41
C VAL A 411 7.66 -1.74 31.59
N ASN A 412 8.00 -0.46 31.69
CA ASN A 412 7.06 0.66 31.65
C ASN A 412 7.34 1.55 30.44
N THR A 413 6.57 2.58 30.25
CA THR A 413 6.69 3.51 29.12
C THR A 413 7.97 4.35 29.13
N ASP A 414 8.64 4.47 30.29
CA ASP A 414 9.90 5.19 30.44
C ASP A 414 11.13 4.29 30.17
N PHE A 415 10.89 3.02 29.76
CA PHE A 415 11.96 2.07 29.49
C PHE A 415 12.94 2.59 28.44
N ALA A 416 14.22 2.46 28.75
CA ALA A 416 15.31 2.79 27.84
C ALA A 416 16.28 1.61 27.70
N VAL A 417 16.76 1.40 26.48
CA VAL A 417 17.79 0.41 26.21
C VAL A 417 19.12 0.89 26.80
N THR A 418 19.57 0.18 27.84
CA THR A 418 20.84 0.49 28.52
C THR A 418 22.03 -0.17 27.85
N PRO A 419 23.28 0.28 28.10
CA PRO A 419 24.49 -0.42 27.65
C PRO A 419 24.51 -1.90 28.08
N ALA A 420 24.09 -2.20 29.30
CA ALA A 420 24.00 -3.59 29.80
C ALA A 420 23.02 -4.46 29.01
N LEU A 421 21.88 -3.88 28.57
CA LEU A 421 20.96 -4.61 27.71
C LEU A 421 21.53 -4.84 26.31
N MET A 422 22.29 -3.89 25.79
CA MET A 422 22.99 -4.07 24.51
C MET A 422 24.04 -5.18 24.60
N ASP A 423 24.75 -5.30 25.73
CA ASP A 423 25.73 -6.38 25.96
C ASP A 423 25.01 -7.75 26.07
N GLN A 424 23.85 -7.80 26.75
CA GLN A 424 23.01 -9.01 26.79
C GLN A 424 22.56 -9.41 25.38
N PHE A 425 22.15 -8.45 24.55
CA PHE A 425 21.78 -8.73 23.18
C PHE A 425 22.95 -9.26 22.35
N GLN A 426 24.17 -8.75 22.52
CA GLN A 426 25.36 -9.31 21.87
C GLN A 426 25.62 -10.75 22.29
N VAL A 427 25.49 -11.08 23.57
CA VAL A 427 25.64 -12.47 24.07
C VAL A 427 24.58 -13.36 23.44
N PHE A 428 23.33 -12.88 23.35
CA PHE A 428 22.23 -13.59 22.68
C PHE A 428 22.56 -13.84 21.19
N LEU A 429 23.05 -12.83 20.46
CA LEU A 429 23.44 -12.96 19.06
C LEU A 429 24.55 -14.00 18.87
N ALA A 430 25.56 -13.96 19.74
CA ALA A 430 26.67 -14.92 19.70
C ALA A 430 26.19 -16.38 19.92
N ALA A 431 25.23 -16.59 20.81
CA ALA A 431 24.60 -17.89 21.03
C ALA A 431 23.81 -18.40 19.80
N HIS A 432 23.38 -17.47 18.92
CA HIS A 432 22.68 -17.76 17.67
C HIS A 432 23.61 -17.68 16.44
N ASN A 433 24.93 -17.77 16.62
CA ASN A 433 25.96 -17.73 15.58
C ASN A 433 26.01 -16.41 14.79
N ILE A 434 25.54 -15.30 15.37
CA ILE A 434 25.66 -13.95 14.80
C ILE A 434 26.72 -13.20 15.60
N GLN A 435 27.85 -12.91 14.98
CA GLN A 435 28.99 -12.26 15.63
C GLN A 435 29.39 -11.00 14.85
N PRO A 436 28.77 -9.84 15.14
CA PRO A 436 29.12 -8.58 14.49
C PRO A 436 30.56 -8.18 14.79
N GLY A 437 31.27 -7.64 13.81
CA GLY A 437 32.56 -6.99 14.03
C GLY A 437 32.41 -5.75 14.93
N VAL A 438 33.48 -5.43 15.69
CA VAL A 438 33.46 -4.27 16.64
C VAL A 438 33.06 -2.96 15.94
N THR A 439 33.59 -2.72 14.74
CA THR A 439 33.29 -1.52 13.95
C THR A 439 31.83 -1.50 13.49
N GLU A 440 31.32 -2.62 12.94
CA GLU A 440 29.93 -2.74 12.49
C GLU A 440 28.95 -2.52 13.65
N TRP A 441 29.22 -3.16 14.79
CA TRP A 441 28.43 -2.99 15.99
C TRP A 441 28.38 -1.53 16.47
N SER A 442 29.53 -0.87 16.49
CA SER A 442 29.62 0.52 16.90
C SER A 442 28.83 1.46 15.98
N GLN A 443 28.90 1.22 14.67
CA GLN A 443 28.17 2.01 13.67
C GLN A 443 26.64 1.81 13.76
N GLU A 444 26.20 0.61 14.09
CA GLU A 444 24.78 0.25 14.12
C GLU A 444 24.15 0.32 15.52
N ARG A 445 24.92 0.74 16.52
CA ARG A 445 24.48 0.74 17.92
C ARG A 445 23.14 1.45 18.17
N ASP A 446 22.97 2.60 17.55
CA ASP A 446 21.76 3.40 17.70
C ASP A 446 20.56 2.77 17.01
N PHE A 447 20.75 2.17 15.84
CA PHE A 447 19.74 1.42 15.14
C PHE A 447 19.31 0.21 15.97
N VAL A 448 20.26 -0.58 16.47
CA VAL A 448 20.00 -1.77 17.29
C VAL A 448 19.23 -1.39 18.56
N ALA A 449 19.64 -0.33 19.26
CA ALA A 449 18.96 0.12 20.46
C ALA A 449 17.50 0.54 20.20
N ASN A 450 17.26 1.28 19.09
CA ASN A 450 15.89 1.66 18.71
C ASN A 450 15.04 0.44 18.33
N ARG A 451 15.55 -0.49 17.53
CA ARG A 451 14.83 -1.71 17.14
C ARG A 451 14.51 -2.63 18.33
N LEU A 452 15.44 -2.76 19.27
CA LEU A 452 15.17 -3.48 20.53
C LEU A 452 14.05 -2.81 21.33
N LYS A 453 14.09 -1.50 21.48
CA LYS A 453 13.02 -0.76 22.17
C LYS A 453 11.69 -0.93 21.43
N THR A 454 11.68 -0.81 20.12
CA THR A 454 10.47 -1.02 19.28
C THR A 454 9.85 -2.39 19.52
N GLU A 455 10.64 -3.46 19.47
CA GLU A 455 10.12 -4.83 19.67
C GLU A 455 9.64 -5.08 21.10
N ILE A 456 10.34 -4.56 22.09
CA ILE A 456 9.91 -4.61 23.50
C ILE A 456 8.58 -3.88 23.68
N PHE A 457 8.42 -2.71 23.05
CA PHE A 457 7.19 -1.93 23.12
C PHE A 457 6.04 -2.59 22.34
N ASN A 458 6.32 -3.16 21.16
CA ASN A 458 5.33 -3.95 20.41
C ASN A 458 4.66 -5.02 21.28
N GLN A 459 5.46 -5.78 22.01
CA GLN A 459 4.98 -6.89 22.81
C GLN A 459 4.42 -6.47 24.18
N SER A 460 4.84 -5.33 24.73
CA SER A 460 4.41 -4.85 26.05
C SER A 460 3.21 -3.93 26.01
N PHE A 461 3.12 -3.07 25.00
CA PHE A 461 2.14 -1.97 24.91
C PHE A 461 1.35 -1.98 23.61
N GLY A 462 1.66 -2.89 22.67
CA GLY A 462 1.07 -2.99 21.34
C GLY A 462 1.87 -2.25 20.27
N VAL A 463 1.56 -2.60 19.02
CA VAL A 463 2.34 -2.14 17.84
C VAL A 463 2.27 -0.62 17.65
N GLU A 464 1.21 0.06 18.08
CA GLU A 464 1.11 1.53 18.01
C GLU A 464 2.24 2.20 18.83
N LYS A 465 2.54 1.67 20.01
CA LYS A 465 3.62 2.19 20.85
C LYS A 465 5.01 1.86 20.30
N GLY A 466 5.18 0.73 19.66
CA GLY A 466 6.39 0.43 18.92
C GLY A 466 6.63 1.38 17.73
N ASP A 467 5.58 1.68 16.98
CA ASP A 467 5.63 2.62 15.86
C ASP A 467 5.99 4.05 16.30
N GLU A 468 5.50 4.51 17.48
CA GLU A 468 5.94 5.77 18.09
C GLU A 468 7.47 5.80 18.34
N VAL A 469 8.01 4.69 18.85
CA VAL A 469 9.47 4.55 19.08
C VAL A 469 10.24 4.55 17.77
N GLU A 470 9.74 3.84 16.75
CA GLU A 470 10.37 3.82 15.43
C GLU A 470 10.38 5.21 14.79
N ALA A 471 9.28 5.95 14.90
CA ALA A 471 9.13 7.31 14.36
C ALA A 471 10.17 8.30 14.93
N GLU A 472 10.67 8.09 16.15
CA GLU A 472 11.70 8.92 16.76
C GLU A 472 13.00 8.96 15.94
N ARG A 473 13.26 7.93 15.11
CA ARG A 473 14.49 7.79 14.32
C ARG A 473 14.26 7.67 12.81
N ASP A 474 13.02 7.70 12.35
CA ASP A 474 12.72 7.74 10.93
C ASP A 474 13.16 9.08 10.32
N PRO A 475 14.13 9.09 9.38
CA PRO A 475 14.68 10.33 8.84
C PRO A 475 13.62 11.19 8.13
N ALA A 476 12.65 10.57 7.47
CA ALA A 476 11.59 11.28 6.76
C ALA A 476 10.62 11.93 7.74
N ILE A 477 10.22 11.22 8.81
CA ILE A 477 9.38 11.79 9.87
C ILE A 477 10.09 12.92 10.59
N GLN A 478 11.37 12.75 10.95
CA GLN A 478 12.15 13.79 11.62
C GLN A 478 12.32 15.04 10.74
N ARG A 479 12.55 14.84 9.43
CA ARG A 479 12.66 15.96 8.49
C ARG A 479 11.31 16.67 8.31
N ALA A 480 10.22 15.92 8.19
CA ALA A 480 8.87 16.46 8.09
C ALA A 480 8.49 17.24 9.36
N ARG A 481 8.81 16.71 10.56
CA ARG A 481 8.62 17.40 11.84
C ARG A 481 9.31 18.76 11.87
N ALA A 482 10.54 18.84 11.38
CA ALA A 482 11.27 20.10 11.31
C ALA A 482 10.60 21.12 10.36
N VAL A 483 9.97 20.65 9.27
CA VAL A 483 9.26 21.51 8.30
C VAL A 483 7.94 22.06 8.88
N VAL A 484 7.16 21.24 9.58
CA VAL A 484 5.85 21.66 10.08
C VAL A 484 5.86 22.23 11.49
N GLY A 485 6.91 21.95 12.27
CA GLY A 485 7.08 22.44 13.64
C GLY A 485 7.80 23.78 13.76
N SER A 486 8.32 24.33 12.64
CA SER A 486 9.05 25.61 12.60
C SER A 486 8.14 26.84 12.58
#